data_a796a0b304aefb8f34f12c96d2cdf900
#
_entry.id   a796a0b304aefb8f34f12c96d2cdf900
#
_cell.length_a   1.000
_cell.length_b   1.000
_cell.length_c   1.000
_cell.angle_alpha   90.00
_cell.angle_beta   90.00
_cell.angle_gamma   90.00
#
_symmetry.space_group_name_H-M   'P 1'
#
loop_
_entity.id
_entity.type
_entity.pdbx_description
1 polymer ?
#
loop_
_entity_poly.entity_id
_entity_poly.type
_entity_poly.pdbx_seq_one_letter_code
_entity_poly.pdbx_strand_id
1 'polypeptide(L)'
;MRVTFYTLGCKVNQNETGALAQLFEENGYTVVSNEEGADVYIVNSCTVTNFGDQKSRKWLRRAKRENPGAVTVLTGCYPQAFPDEAAEIAEADVVTGSGNRHAILTDVQKVLNGEEERVIDIRPHEKGERFEELPMDKFAEHTRAFVKVEDGCNRRCAYCVIPRARGPVRSRNEASVLEELRRLADAGYKEVVLTAISLPSYGTDSGTSLVELIEKAAEVPGIERIRLGSLDPDMLHDDDIRRMAAVKKLCPQFHLSLQSGCDKTLRAMRRPYTTAQYADIAAKLRAAFGADNVSFTTDVIVGFPGETEDDFEASMAFVTGMRFLKVHVFPYSRREGTAAYDFADQLPEHEKEARSRRMTAAVEEVRAAEAAAMQGRKASVLLETPLSATMFTGYTKQYLPVLVSAPGHKTGDIVEVTLGAWDGKRCRAELV
;
A
#
# COMPACT_ATOMS: atom_id res chain seq x y z
N MET A 1 -12.04 -15.47 23.74
CA MET A 1 -12.65 -14.19 23.30
C MET A 1 -12.45 -14.05 21.81
N ARG A 2 -13.37 -13.37 21.11
CA ARG A 2 -13.31 -13.14 19.66
C ARG A 2 -12.83 -11.73 19.36
N VAL A 3 -11.95 -11.58 18.39
CA VAL A 3 -11.45 -10.28 17.91
C VAL A 3 -11.68 -10.15 16.41
N THR A 4 -12.03 -8.96 15.97
CA THR A 4 -12.18 -8.64 14.55
C THR A 4 -11.42 -7.36 14.19
N PHE A 5 -10.94 -7.31 12.95
CA PHE A 5 -10.13 -6.21 12.45
C PHE A 5 -10.80 -5.53 11.27
N TYR A 6 -10.80 -4.21 11.28
CA TYR A 6 -11.18 -3.39 10.13
C TYR A 6 -10.00 -2.54 9.70
N THR A 7 -9.42 -2.88 8.55
CA THR A 7 -8.22 -2.21 8.04
C THR A 7 -8.57 -1.21 6.96
N LEU A 8 -8.13 0.01 7.14
CA LEU A 8 -8.17 1.07 6.13
C LEU A 8 -6.75 1.44 5.73
N GLY A 9 -6.56 1.79 4.46
CA GLY A 9 -5.32 2.38 3.97
C GLY A 9 -4.46 1.49 3.09
N CYS A 10 -3.16 1.52 3.32
CA CYS A 10 -2.14 0.96 2.44
C CYS A 10 -1.71 -0.47 2.82
N LYS A 11 -0.79 -1.03 2.06
CA LYS A 11 -0.19 -2.35 2.33
C LYS A 11 0.53 -2.41 3.68
N VAL A 12 1.07 -1.29 4.16
CA VAL A 12 1.67 -1.20 5.51
C VAL A 12 0.62 -1.45 6.57
N ASN A 13 -0.55 -0.80 6.48
CA ASN A 13 -1.65 -1.06 7.42
C ASN A 13 -2.14 -2.52 7.35
N GLN A 14 -2.17 -3.13 6.16
CA GLN A 14 -2.54 -4.54 6.01
C GLN A 14 -1.53 -5.48 6.69
N ASN A 15 -0.22 -5.22 6.52
CA ASN A 15 0.83 -5.95 7.23
C ASN A 15 0.67 -5.79 8.75
N GLU A 16 0.50 -4.57 9.24
CA GLU A 16 0.33 -4.29 10.66
C GLU A 16 -0.90 -4.97 11.26
N THR A 17 -2.01 -5.00 10.52
CA THR A 17 -3.21 -5.74 10.96
C THR A 17 -2.97 -7.24 11.03
N GLY A 18 -2.26 -7.80 10.05
CA GLY A 18 -1.89 -9.23 10.06
C GLY A 18 -1.04 -9.59 11.29
N ALA A 19 -0.04 -8.76 11.60
CA ALA A 19 0.80 -8.95 12.78
C ALA A 19 0.03 -8.79 14.10
N LEU A 20 -0.89 -7.83 14.19
CA LEU A 20 -1.78 -7.68 15.34
C LEU A 20 -2.72 -8.88 15.47
N ALA A 21 -3.28 -9.39 14.38
CA ALA A 21 -4.13 -10.57 14.40
C ALA A 21 -3.39 -11.79 14.96
N GLN A 22 -2.16 -12.03 14.49
CA GLN A 22 -1.31 -13.09 15.04
C GLN A 22 -1.02 -12.88 16.52
N LEU A 23 -0.68 -11.66 16.96
CA LEU A 23 -0.44 -11.34 18.38
C LEU A 23 -1.66 -11.70 19.25
N PHE A 24 -2.87 -11.39 18.79
CA PHE A 24 -4.09 -11.74 19.51
C PHE A 24 -4.34 -13.25 19.51
N GLU A 25 -4.13 -13.95 18.39
CA GLU A 25 -4.26 -15.42 18.31
C GLU A 25 -3.31 -16.14 19.27
N GLU A 26 -2.04 -15.73 19.33
CA GLU A 26 -1.03 -16.26 20.24
C GLU A 26 -1.39 -16.06 21.73
N ASN A 27 -2.26 -15.08 22.01
CA ASN A 27 -2.77 -14.78 23.35
C ASN A 27 -4.19 -15.31 23.60
N GLY A 28 -4.63 -16.30 22.79
CA GLY A 28 -5.86 -17.06 23.02
C GLY A 28 -7.15 -16.39 22.51
N TYR A 29 -7.06 -15.38 21.67
CA TYR A 29 -8.20 -14.81 20.96
C TYR A 29 -8.46 -15.59 19.67
N THR A 30 -9.72 -15.64 19.25
CA THR A 30 -10.12 -16.17 17.93
C THR A 30 -10.41 -15.00 17.01
N VAL A 31 -9.66 -14.90 15.91
CA VAL A 31 -9.93 -13.91 14.85
C VAL A 31 -11.15 -14.33 14.06
N VAL A 32 -12.12 -13.44 13.97
CA VAL A 32 -13.41 -13.68 13.27
C VAL A 32 -13.66 -12.59 12.23
N SER A 33 -14.57 -12.89 11.30
CA SER A 33 -15.01 -11.90 10.32
C SER A 33 -15.84 -10.78 10.97
N ASN A 34 -15.91 -9.62 10.34
CA ASN A 34 -16.67 -8.48 10.85
C ASN A 34 -18.19 -8.75 10.97
N GLU A 35 -18.70 -9.79 10.30
CA GLU A 35 -20.13 -10.13 10.27
C GLU A 35 -20.54 -11.08 11.40
N GLU A 36 -19.56 -11.76 12.04
CA GLU A 36 -19.81 -12.76 13.07
C GLU A 36 -20.02 -12.18 14.49
N GLY A 37 -19.74 -10.89 14.66
CA GLY A 37 -19.70 -10.22 15.96
C GLY A 37 -18.49 -10.67 16.81
N ALA A 38 -17.92 -9.75 17.56
CA ALA A 38 -16.72 -9.98 18.35
C ALA A 38 -16.78 -9.32 19.73
N ASP A 39 -15.91 -9.75 20.64
CA ASP A 39 -15.74 -9.13 21.95
C ASP A 39 -14.80 -7.90 21.85
N VAL A 40 -13.94 -7.89 20.83
CA VAL A 40 -12.99 -6.80 20.55
C VAL A 40 -13.05 -6.43 19.08
N TYR A 41 -13.18 -5.14 18.78
CA TYR A 41 -13.17 -4.58 17.41
C TYR A 41 -12.00 -3.62 17.26
N ILE A 42 -11.08 -3.93 16.36
CA ILE A 42 -9.87 -3.12 16.13
C ILE A 42 -9.96 -2.44 14.76
N VAL A 43 -9.99 -1.11 14.75
CA VAL A 43 -9.97 -0.29 13.53
C VAL A 43 -8.55 0.23 13.33
N ASN A 44 -7.80 -0.36 12.39
CA ASN A 44 -6.51 0.15 11.94
C ASN A 44 -6.77 1.19 10.84
N SER A 45 -6.61 2.45 11.19
CA SER A 45 -7.09 3.62 10.45
C SER A 45 -6.05 4.16 9.46
N CYS A 46 -6.56 4.80 8.41
CA CYS A 46 -5.80 5.61 7.46
C CYS A 46 -6.22 7.06 7.55
N THR A 47 -5.29 8.00 7.33
CA THR A 47 -5.56 9.44 7.38
C THR A 47 -5.08 10.20 6.14
N VAL A 48 -4.78 9.49 5.04
CA VAL A 48 -4.37 10.12 3.78
C VAL A 48 -5.50 11.01 3.22
N THR A 49 -6.75 10.62 3.45
CA THR A 49 -7.94 11.38 3.04
C THR A 49 -8.92 11.55 4.19
N ASN A 50 -9.71 12.64 4.20
CA ASN A 50 -10.80 12.86 5.16
C ASN A 50 -11.82 11.72 5.15
N PHE A 51 -12.02 11.08 4.01
CA PHE A 51 -12.92 9.94 3.86
C PHE A 51 -12.45 8.71 4.67
N GLY A 52 -11.13 8.50 4.79
CA GLY A 52 -10.57 7.46 5.65
C GLY A 52 -10.93 7.67 7.12
N ASP A 53 -10.80 8.89 7.62
CA ASP A 53 -11.14 9.24 9.01
C ASP A 53 -12.64 9.05 9.28
N GLN A 54 -13.50 9.51 8.35
CA GLN A 54 -14.96 9.32 8.45
C GLN A 54 -15.36 7.84 8.48
N LYS A 55 -14.71 7.01 7.65
CA LYS A 55 -14.93 5.56 7.66
C LYS A 55 -14.52 4.93 8.98
N SER A 56 -13.38 5.31 9.54
CA SER A 56 -12.92 4.80 10.84
C SER A 56 -13.94 5.08 11.94
N ARG A 57 -14.41 6.33 12.04
CA ARG A 57 -15.46 6.74 13.00
C ARG A 57 -16.78 5.98 12.77
N LYS A 58 -17.18 5.81 11.51
CA LYS A 58 -18.41 5.06 11.17
C LYS A 58 -18.33 3.60 11.65
N TRP A 59 -17.18 2.95 11.51
CA TRP A 59 -16.99 1.58 11.95
C TRP A 59 -17.04 1.44 13.48
N LEU A 60 -16.37 2.32 14.21
CA LEU A 60 -16.44 2.33 15.68
C LEU A 60 -17.89 2.48 16.18
N ARG A 61 -18.64 3.47 15.62
CA ARG A 61 -20.06 3.66 15.94
C ARG A 61 -20.92 2.45 15.60
N ARG A 62 -20.61 1.78 14.50
CA ARG A 62 -21.28 0.54 14.11
C ARG A 62 -21.01 -0.57 15.12
N ALA A 63 -19.76 -0.80 15.48
CA ALA A 63 -19.35 -1.82 16.45
C ALA A 63 -20.06 -1.62 17.81
N LYS A 64 -20.05 -0.41 18.36
CA LYS A 64 -20.73 -0.09 19.63
C LYS A 64 -22.24 -0.24 19.55
N ARG A 65 -22.87 0.08 18.43
CA ARG A 65 -24.31 -0.08 18.24
C ARG A 65 -24.69 -1.56 18.14
N GLU A 66 -23.90 -2.38 17.44
CA GLU A 66 -24.19 -3.81 17.24
C GLU A 66 -23.82 -4.64 18.47
N ASN A 67 -22.77 -4.26 19.18
CA ASN A 67 -22.34 -4.88 20.44
C ASN A 67 -21.90 -3.83 21.46
N PRO A 68 -22.80 -3.26 22.28
CA PRO A 68 -22.47 -2.22 23.25
C PRO A 68 -21.44 -2.64 24.32
N GLY A 69 -21.34 -3.94 24.62
CA GLY A 69 -20.39 -4.50 25.59
C GLY A 69 -19.00 -4.81 25.03
N ALA A 70 -18.81 -4.70 23.71
CA ALA A 70 -17.52 -4.97 23.11
C ALA A 70 -16.50 -3.85 23.36
N VAL A 71 -15.23 -4.20 23.48
CA VAL A 71 -14.12 -3.24 23.49
C VAL A 71 -13.81 -2.81 22.07
N THR A 72 -13.76 -1.51 21.84
CA THR A 72 -13.45 -0.91 20.54
C THR A 72 -12.11 -0.18 20.57
N VAL A 73 -11.26 -0.46 19.58
CA VAL A 73 -9.91 0.08 19.46
C VAL A 73 -9.79 0.93 18.21
N LEU A 74 -9.29 2.14 18.34
CA LEU A 74 -8.85 2.98 17.24
C LEU A 74 -7.32 3.07 17.24
N THR A 75 -6.69 2.59 16.17
CA THR A 75 -5.23 2.65 16.00
C THR A 75 -4.84 3.12 14.61
N GLY A 76 -3.55 3.33 14.36
CA GLY A 76 -3.00 3.63 13.04
C GLY A 76 -2.77 5.12 12.80
N CYS A 77 -2.87 5.51 11.51
CA CYS A 77 -2.43 6.85 11.08
C CYS A 77 -3.34 7.99 11.57
N TYR A 78 -4.65 7.76 11.69
CA TYR A 78 -5.58 8.82 12.06
C TYR A 78 -5.34 9.32 13.50
N PRO A 79 -5.37 8.48 14.54
CA PRO A 79 -5.10 8.95 15.90
C PRO A 79 -3.69 9.52 16.07
N GLN A 80 -2.70 9.00 15.34
CA GLN A 80 -1.34 9.54 15.39
C GLN A 80 -1.24 10.95 14.81
N ALA A 81 -1.92 11.21 13.68
CA ALA A 81 -1.87 12.52 13.03
C ALA A 81 -2.75 13.57 13.72
N PHE A 82 -3.87 13.15 14.33
CA PHE A 82 -4.87 14.00 14.95
C PHE A 82 -5.24 13.45 16.34
N PRO A 83 -4.30 13.50 17.31
CA PRO A 83 -4.47 12.87 18.61
C PRO A 83 -5.62 13.46 19.41
N ASP A 84 -5.80 14.77 19.39
CA ASP A 84 -6.87 15.45 20.15
C ASP A 84 -8.25 15.05 19.62
N GLU A 85 -8.45 15.09 18.29
CA GLU A 85 -9.70 14.64 17.67
C GLU A 85 -10.01 13.17 17.94
N ALA A 86 -8.97 12.30 17.88
CA ALA A 86 -9.13 10.88 18.13
C ALA A 86 -9.45 10.58 19.59
N ALA A 87 -8.86 11.33 20.52
CA ALA A 87 -9.14 11.22 21.94
C ALA A 87 -10.59 11.62 22.31
N GLU A 88 -11.24 12.48 21.51
CA GLU A 88 -12.63 12.88 21.71
C GLU A 88 -13.67 11.85 21.20
N ILE A 89 -13.24 10.80 20.48
CA ILE A 89 -14.16 9.77 19.94
C ILE A 89 -14.64 8.87 21.08
N ALA A 90 -15.82 9.16 21.60
CA ALA A 90 -16.39 8.43 22.76
C ALA A 90 -16.62 6.92 22.50
N GLU A 91 -16.80 6.55 21.22
CA GLU A 91 -17.01 5.17 20.84
C GLU A 91 -15.71 4.32 20.81
N ALA A 92 -14.53 4.90 21.07
CA ALA A 92 -13.28 4.16 21.17
C ALA A 92 -12.88 3.99 22.63
N ASP A 93 -12.84 2.77 23.13
CA ASP A 93 -12.40 2.44 24.50
C ASP A 93 -10.88 2.46 24.61
N VAL A 94 -10.18 2.08 23.52
CA VAL A 94 -8.72 2.16 23.42
C VAL A 94 -8.36 2.99 22.21
N VAL A 95 -7.52 4.01 22.40
CA VAL A 95 -7.01 4.87 21.30
C VAL A 95 -5.49 4.84 21.34
N THR A 96 -4.87 4.32 20.27
CA THR A 96 -3.41 4.24 20.15
C THR A 96 -2.94 4.86 18.83
N GLY A 97 -1.68 5.26 18.76
CA GLY A 97 -1.09 5.81 17.53
C GLY A 97 -0.67 4.75 16.51
N SER A 98 0.27 5.14 15.64
CA SER A 98 0.87 4.29 14.63
C SER A 98 2.14 3.56 15.12
N GLY A 99 2.61 3.85 16.30
CA GLY A 99 3.69 3.14 17.02
C GLY A 99 3.16 2.39 18.23
N ASN A 100 4.04 1.61 18.87
CA ASN A 100 3.74 0.88 20.12
C ASN A 100 2.56 -0.10 20.01
N ARG A 101 2.47 -0.82 18.90
CA ARG A 101 1.36 -1.74 18.63
C ARG A 101 1.33 -2.94 19.57
N HIS A 102 2.49 -3.30 20.14
CA HIS A 102 2.57 -4.34 21.17
C HIS A 102 1.71 -4.02 22.40
N ALA A 103 1.54 -2.74 22.74
CA ALA A 103 0.75 -2.32 23.89
C ALA A 103 -0.76 -2.51 23.68
N ILE A 104 -1.24 -2.56 22.43
CA ILE A 104 -2.68 -2.66 22.12
C ILE A 104 -3.33 -3.85 22.84
N LEU A 105 -2.67 -5.00 22.85
CA LEU A 105 -3.20 -6.18 23.56
C LEU A 105 -3.35 -5.93 25.06
N THR A 106 -2.33 -5.36 25.69
CA THR A 106 -2.35 -5.04 27.13
C THR A 106 -3.40 -3.98 27.44
N ASP A 107 -3.54 -2.97 26.60
CA ASP A 107 -4.52 -1.90 26.81
C ASP A 107 -5.96 -2.42 26.64
N VAL A 108 -6.19 -3.31 25.67
CA VAL A 108 -7.46 -4.03 25.55
C VAL A 108 -7.76 -4.87 26.79
N GLN A 109 -6.77 -5.56 27.34
CA GLN A 109 -6.94 -6.38 28.55
C GLN A 109 -7.27 -5.54 29.78
N LYS A 110 -6.68 -4.36 29.95
CA LYS A 110 -7.03 -3.44 31.07
C LYS A 110 -8.50 -3.05 31.03
N VAL A 111 -9.02 -2.72 29.82
CA VAL A 111 -10.44 -2.36 29.68
C VAL A 111 -11.35 -3.58 29.90
N LEU A 112 -11.01 -4.75 29.35
CA LEU A 112 -11.78 -5.98 29.55
C LEU A 112 -11.85 -6.43 31.02
N ASN A 113 -10.76 -6.23 31.78
CA ASN A 113 -10.70 -6.55 33.20
C ASN A 113 -11.35 -5.50 34.09
N GLY A 114 -11.78 -4.36 33.55
CA GLY A 114 -12.34 -3.24 34.32
C GLY A 114 -11.30 -2.49 35.16
N GLU A 115 -10.02 -2.61 34.82
CA GLU A 115 -8.93 -1.87 35.48
C GLU A 115 -8.93 -0.41 35.06
N GLU A 116 -9.31 -0.14 33.81
CA GLU A 116 -9.51 1.19 33.23
C GLU A 116 -10.81 1.21 32.42
N GLU A 117 -11.56 2.33 32.48
CA GLU A 117 -12.77 2.50 31.67
C GLU A 117 -12.40 2.82 30.21
N ARG A 118 -11.25 3.48 30.02
CA ARG A 118 -10.75 3.92 28.71
C ARG A 118 -9.24 4.10 28.75
N VAL A 119 -8.54 3.74 27.65
CA VAL A 119 -7.10 3.93 27.50
C VAL A 119 -6.79 4.81 26.30
N ILE A 120 -5.99 5.85 26.49
CA ILE A 120 -5.44 6.69 25.41
C ILE A 120 -3.92 6.64 25.49
N ASP A 121 -3.28 5.85 24.60
CA ASP A 121 -1.82 5.69 24.52
C ASP A 121 -1.31 6.10 23.12
N ILE A 122 -1.35 7.40 22.83
CA ILE A 122 -0.80 7.97 21.60
C ILE A 122 0.57 8.56 21.91
N ARG A 123 1.63 7.91 21.43
CA ARG A 123 3.00 8.35 21.66
C ARG A 123 3.52 9.15 20.46
N PRO A 124 4.11 10.34 20.67
CA PRO A 124 4.73 11.09 19.59
C PRO A 124 5.93 10.31 19.03
N HIS A 125 6.13 10.40 17.72
CA HIS A 125 7.34 9.87 17.09
C HIS A 125 8.55 10.75 17.41
N GLU A 126 9.65 10.12 17.79
CA GLU A 126 10.88 10.80 18.20
C GLU A 126 12.03 10.56 17.23
N LYS A 127 12.99 11.49 17.21
CA LYS A 127 14.21 11.31 16.43
C LYS A 127 15.07 10.19 17.03
N GLY A 128 15.46 9.22 16.19
CA GLY A 128 16.24 8.04 16.62
C GLY A 128 15.39 6.90 17.16
N GLU A 129 14.07 7.00 17.06
CA GLU A 129 13.16 5.88 17.30
C GLU A 129 13.54 4.70 16.40
N ARG A 130 13.49 3.49 16.94
CA ARG A 130 13.77 2.27 16.18
C ARG A 130 12.53 1.78 15.46
N PHE A 131 12.74 1.02 14.39
CA PHE A 131 11.66 0.28 13.74
C PHE A 131 10.97 -0.66 14.74
N GLU A 132 9.64 -0.61 14.79
CA GLU A 132 8.84 -1.52 15.63
C GLU A 132 8.71 -2.85 14.91
N GLU A 133 9.32 -3.88 15.48
CA GLU A 133 9.26 -5.24 14.98
C GLU A 133 7.98 -5.92 15.47
N LEU A 134 7.12 -6.27 14.54
CA LEU A 134 5.95 -7.13 14.77
C LEU A 134 6.09 -8.33 13.84
N PRO A 135 6.64 -9.45 14.34
CA PRO A 135 6.84 -10.63 13.49
C PRO A 135 5.51 -11.20 13.03
N MET A 136 5.51 -11.69 11.79
CA MET A 136 4.34 -12.30 11.18
C MET A 136 4.76 -13.54 10.38
N ASP A 137 4.09 -14.65 10.64
CA ASP A 137 4.39 -15.94 10.03
C ASP A 137 3.36 -16.33 8.96
N LYS A 138 2.16 -15.74 9.02
CA LYS A 138 1.06 -16.06 8.09
C LYS A 138 0.19 -14.85 7.78
N PHE A 139 -0.24 -14.77 6.55
CA PHE A 139 -1.32 -13.86 6.12
C PHE A 139 -2.59 -14.69 5.89
N ALA A 140 -3.60 -14.52 6.71
CA ALA A 140 -4.82 -15.34 6.64
C ALA A 140 -5.60 -15.22 5.31
N GLU A 141 -5.51 -14.06 4.65
CA GLU A 141 -6.37 -13.74 3.50
C GLU A 141 -5.62 -13.46 2.18
N HIS A 142 -4.28 -13.56 2.16
CA HIS A 142 -3.48 -13.18 1.00
C HIS A 142 -2.60 -14.30 0.48
N THR A 143 -2.55 -14.43 -0.84
CA THR A 143 -1.65 -15.35 -1.55
C THR A 143 -0.23 -14.81 -1.69
N ARG A 144 -0.09 -13.49 -1.52
CA ARG A 144 1.18 -12.76 -1.47
C ARG A 144 1.39 -12.22 -0.07
N ALA A 145 2.59 -12.40 0.47
CA ALA A 145 2.93 -11.84 1.77
C ALA A 145 3.44 -10.39 1.63
N PHE A 146 2.90 -9.50 2.45
CA PHE A 146 3.39 -8.11 2.53
C PHE A 146 4.42 -8.02 3.65
N VAL A 147 5.66 -7.70 3.32
CA VAL A 147 6.76 -7.57 4.29
C VAL A 147 7.09 -6.10 4.47
N LYS A 148 6.80 -5.56 5.65
CA LYS A 148 7.11 -4.18 6.00
C LYS A 148 8.61 -4.07 6.32
N VAL A 149 9.34 -3.30 5.51
CA VAL A 149 10.79 -3.15 5.65
C VAL A 149 11.22 -1.77 6.15
N GLU A 150 10.35 -0.77 6.05
CA GLU A 150 10.62 0.59 6.51
C GLU A 150 9.32 1.24 6.98
N ASP A 151 9.41 2.19 7.90
CA ASP A 151 8.33 3.06 8.34
C ASP A 151 8.82 4.50 8.45
N GLY A 152 7.89 5.43 8.23
CA GLY A 152 8.16 6.87 8.31
C GLY A 152 8.54 7.49 6.96
N CYS A 153 8.65 8.83 6.95
CA CYS A 153 9.02 9.57 5.75
C CYS A 153 9.61 10.93 6.11
N ASN A 154 10.80 11.22 5.60
CA ASN A 154 11.47 12.50 5.80
C ASN A 154 11.09 13.56 4.76
N ARG A 155 10.23 13.22 3.79
CA ARG A 155 9.75 14.17 2.78
C ARG A 155 8.74 15.15 3.36
N ARG A 156 8.67 16.33 2.74
CA ARG A 156 7.76 17.41 3.14
C ARG A 156 6.85 17.82 1.97
N CYS A 157 6.25 16.83 1.30
CA CYS A 157 5.29 17.09 0.24
C CYS A 157 4.14 17.95 0.79
N ALA A 158 3.74 18.98 0.02
CA ALA A 158 2.83 20.01 0.54
C ALA A 158 1.45 19.49 0.95
N TYR A 159 0.99 18.39 0.37
CA TYR A 159 -0.31 17.75 0.62
C TYR A 159 -0.28 16.64 1.67
N CYS A 160 0.92 16.20 2.10
CA CYS A 160 1.08 14.91 2.77
C CYS A 160 1.12 15.04 4.28
N VAL A 161 0.23 14.34 4.95
CA VAL A 161 0.14 14.25 6.41
C VAL A 161 0.98 13.09 6.99
N ILE A 162 1.53 12.24 6.14
CA ILE A 162 2.24 11.01 6.53
C ILE A 162 3.43 11.28 7.47
N PRO A 163 4.28 12.30 7.27
CA PRO A 163 5.35 12.57 8.23
C PRO A 163 4.85 12.82 9.66
N ARG A 164 3.66 13.41 9.82
CA ARG A 164 3.01 13.59 11.13
C ARG A 164 2.47 12.26 11.68
N ALA A 165 1.93 11.40 10.79
CA ALA A 165 1.33 10.14 11.17
C ALA A 165 2.33 8.99 11.38
N ARG A 166 3.51 9.07 10.77
CA ARG A 166 4.48 7.96 10.76
C ARG A 166 5.88 8.34 11.25
N GLY A 167 6.12 9.63 11.48
CA GLY A 167 7.41 10.13 11.95
C GLY A 167 8.56 10.00 10.94
N PRO A 168 9.81 10.05 11.43
CA PRO A 168 10.99 9.95 10.59
C PRO A 168 11.20 8.53 10.03
N VAL A 169 12.02 8.42 9.00
CA VAL A 169 12.43 7.13 8.40
C VAL A 169 13.08 6.23 9.44
N ARG A 170 12.63 5.00 9.49
CA ARG A 170 13.14 3.92 10.34
C ARG A 170 13.19 2.65 9.53
N SER A 171 14.39 2.19 9.20
CA SER A 171 14.60 0.94 8.47
C SER A 171 14.58 -0.25 9.41
N ARG A 172 13.93 -1.31 8.97
CA ARG A 172 13.97 -2.60 9.65
C ARG A 172 15.32 -3.25 9.46
N ASN A 173 15.78 -3.97 10.49
CA ASN A 173 17.03 -4.71 10.39
C ASN A 173 16.98 -5.74 9.26
N GLU A 174 17.99 -5.76 8.40
CA GLU A 174 18.06 -6.64 7.23
C GLU A 174 17.96 -8.13 7.61
N ALA A 175 18.67 -8.55 8.65
CA ALA A 175 18.64 -9.95 9.09
C ALA A 175 17.22 -10.36 9.53
N SER A 176 16.49 -9.47 10.22
CA SER A 176 15.09 -9.68 10.61
C SER A 176 14.17 -9.82 9.39
N VAL A 177 14.36 -8.97 8.36
CA VAL A 177 13.60 -9.10 7.10
C VAL A 177 13.86 -10.44 6.43
N LEU A 178 15.13 -10.83 6.29
CA LEU A 178 15.51 -12.10 5.65
C LEU A 178 15.00 -13.33 6.42
N GLU A 179 14.96 -13.25 7.74
CA GLU A 179 14.40 -14.30 8.58
C GLU A 179 12.88 -14.45 8.37
N GLU A 180 12.14 -13.33 8.32
CA GLU A 180 10.71 -13.36 7.99
C GLU A 180 10.47 -13.92 6.58
N LEU A 181 11.29 -13.56 5.59
CA LEU A 181 11.19 -14.11 4.24
C LEU A 181 11.37 -15.63 4.22
N ARG A 182 12.27 -16.18 5.05
CA ARG A 182 12.45 -17.65 5.16
C ARG A 182 11.21 -18.30 5.79
N ARG A 183 10.68 -17.74 6.90
CA ARG A 183 9.46 -18.27 7.52
C ARG A 183 8.27 -18.24 6.55
N LEU A 184 8.11 -17.18 5.77
CA LEU A 184 7.07 -17.08 4.76
C LEU A 184 7.26 -18.10 3.62
N ALA A 185 8.50 -18.32 3.19
CA ALA A 185 8.80 -19.36 2.20
C ALA A 185 8.47 -20.77 2.73
N ASP A 186 8.82 -21.07 3.98
CA ASP A 186 8.49 -22.34 4.66
C ASP A 186 6.98 -22.51 4.82
N ALA A 187 6.23 -21.42 5.01
CA ALA A 187 4.77 -21.40 5.01
C ALA A 187 4.14 -21.54 3.61
N GLY A 188 4.96 -21.59 2.53
CA GLY A 188 4.51 -21.84 1.16
C GLY A 188 4.23 -20.59 0.33
N TYR A 189 4.55 -19.40 0.81
CA TYR A 189 4.42 -18.18 0.01
C TYR A 189 5.51 -18.11 -1.06
N LYS A 190 5.09 -17.96 -2.32
CA LYS A 190 5.99 -17.85 -3.48
C LYS A 190 6.26 -16.42 -3.91
N GLU A 191 5.35 -15.50 -3.63
CA GLU A 191 5.49 -14.06 -3.92
C GLU A 191 5.46 -13.24 -2.64
N VAL A 192 6.47 -12.37 -2.48
CA VAL A 192 6.54 -11.37 -1.41
C VAL A 192 6.50 -9.96 -1.98
N VAL A 193 5.87 -9.05 -1.25
CA VAL A 193 5.82 -7.63 -1.59
C VAL A 193 6.57 -6.86 -0.51
N LEU A 194 7.76 -6.36 -0.83
CA LEU A 194 8.48 -5.44 0.06
C LEU A 194 7.69 -4.12 0.10
N THR A 195 7.20 -3.78 1.27
CA THR A 195 6.34 -2.61 1.47
C THR A 195 6.89 -1.68 2.53
N ALA A 196 6.62 -0.39 2.37
CA ALA A 196 7.10 0.66 3.24
C ALA A 196 6.23 1.92 3.09
N ILE A 197 6.46 2.90 3.93
CA ILE A 197 5.93 4.26 3.76
C ILE A 197 6.72 5.01 2.68
N SER A 198 8.05 4.87 2.67
CA SER A 198 8.94 5.41 1.65
C SER A 198 9.99 4.35 1.29
N LEU A 199 9.60 3.37 0.49
CA LEU A 199 10.43 2.20 0.20
C LEU A 199 11.86 2.53 -0.27
N PRO A 200 12.09 3.53 -1.14
CA PRO A 200 13.45 3.90 -1.53
C PRO A 200 14.29 4.50 -0.40
N SER A 201 13.65 4.91 0.72
CA SER A 201 14.37 5.41 1.90
C SER A 201 14.93 4.30 2.79
N TYR A 202 14.61 3.04 2.51
CA TYR A 202 15.18 1.90 3.25
C TYR A 202 16.70 1.93 3.22
N GLY A 203 17.31 1.81 4.39
CA GLY A 203 18.75 1.76 4.57
C GLY A 203 19.43 3.12 4.74
N THR A 204 18.75 4.24 4.45
CA THR A 204 19.34 5.58 4.56
C THR A 204 19.73 5.97 5.98
N ASP A 205 19.09 5.37 6.97
CA ASP A 205 19.37 5.55 8.42
C ASP A 205 20.25 4.45 9.02
N SER A 206 20.55 3.38 8.27
CA SER A 206 21.30 2.21 8.76
C SER A 206 22.54 1.86 7.92
N GLY A 207 22.81 2.60 6.82
CA GLY A 207 24.01 2.42 5.99
C GLY A 207 23.95 1.21 5.04
N THR A 208 22.75 0.71 4.72
CA THR A 208 22.47 -0.27 3.67
C THR A 208 21.58 0.36 2.59
N SER A 209 21.07 -0.41 1.65
CA SER A 209 20.19 0.08 0.59
C SER A 209 19.06 -0.89 0.27
N LEU A 210 17.98 -0.36 -0.35
CA LEU A 210 16.90 -1.18 -0.86
C LEU A 210 17.39 -2.23 -1.87
N VAL A 211 18.33 -1.87 -2.72
CA VAL A 211 18.84 -2.78 -3.76
C VAL A 211 19.62 -3.93 -3.13
N GLU A 212 20.44 -3.68 -2.11
CA GLU A 212 21.12 -4.74 -1.36
C GLU A 212 20.12 -5.70 -0.71
N LEU A 213 19.04 -5.16 -0.12
CA LEU A 213 17.98 -5.99 0.43
C LEU A 213 17.29 -6.83 -0.64
N ILE A 214 17.01 -6.28 -1.83
CA ILE A 214 16.39 -7.02 -2.95
C ILE A 214 17.29 -8.16 -3.41
N GLU A 215 18.59 -7.92 -3.56
CA GLU A 215 19.59 -8.93 -3.96
C GLU A 215 19.61 -10.10 -2.96
N LYS A 216 19.70 -9.80 -1.66
CA LYS A 216 19.70 -10.81 -0.60
C LYS A 216 18.35 -11.53 -0.45
N ALA A 217 17.25 -10.82 -0.59
CA ALA A 217 15.91 -11.42 -0.61
C ALA A 217 15.73 -12.41 -1.76
N ALA A 218 16.36 -12.14 -2.90
CA ALA A 218 16.34 -13.04 -4.05
C ALA A 218 17.10 -14.37 -3.82
N GLU A 219 18.01 -14.40 -2.85
CA GLU A 219 18.74 -15.61 -2.48
C GLU A 219 17.91 -16.53 -1.57
N VAL A 220 16.81 -16.05 -0.98
CA VAL A 220 15.97 -16.86 -0.11
C VAL A 220 15.31 -17.98 -0.92
N PRO A 221 15.55 -19.28 -0.56
CA PRO A 221 14.89 -20.42 -1.20
C PRO A 221 13.37 -20.36 -0.96
N GLY A 222 12.59 -20.85 -1.93
CA GLY A 222 11.13 -20.90 -1.85
C GLY A 222 10.44 -19.61 -2.30
N ILE A 223 11.06 -18.45 -2.13
CA ILE A 223 10.55 -17.20 -2.73
C ILE A 223 10.90 -17.22 -4.24
N GLU A 224 9.87 -17.13 -5.07
CA GLU A 224 9.99 -17.15 -6.53
C GLU A 224 9.82 -15.75 -7.15
N ARG A 225 9.11 -14.83 -6.43
CA ARG A 225 8.83 -13.48 -6.89
C ARG A 225 8.98 -12.47 -5.77
N ILE A 226 9.64 -11.37 -6.09
CA ILE A 226 9.76 -10.19 -5.24
C ILE A 226 9.06 -9.04 -5.96
N ARG A 227 8.12 -8.41 -5.31
CA ARG A 227 7.46 -7.21 -5.81
C ARG A 227 7.75 -6.04 -4.89
N LEU A 228 7.80 -4.84 -5.46
CA LEU A 228 8.07 -3.64 -4.69
C LEU A 228 6.78 -2.85 -4.43
N GLY A 229 6.73 -2.18 -3.31
CA GLY A 229 5.80 -1.10 -3.03
C GLY A 229 6.08 0.14 -3.88
N SER A 230 5.61 1.30 -3.44
CA SER A 230 5.77 2.55 -4.16
C SER A 230 7.20 3.06 -4.12
N LEU A 231 7.68 3.53 -5.26
CA LEU A 231 9.00 4.11 -5.45
C LEU A 231 8.88 5.60 -5.82
N ASP A 232 9.75 6.41 -5.27
CA ASP A 232 9.92 7.80 -5.68
C ASP A 232 10.98 7.87 -6.79
N PRO A 233 10.69 8.47 -7.96
CA PRO A 233 11.58 8.42 -9.12
C PRO A 233 12.95 9.07 -8.89
N ASP A 234 12.99 10.15 -8.11
CA ASP A 234 14.21 10.90 -7.77
C ASP A 234 15.17 10.15 -6.84
N MET A 235 14.76 9.03 -6.27
CA MET A 235 15.60 8.17 -5.42
C MET A 235 16.11 6.92 -6.14
N LEU A 236 15.84 6.77 -7.44
CA LEU A 236 16.33 5.67 -8.24
C LEU A 236 17.52 6.14 -9.09
N HIS A 237 18.69 5.56 -8.87
CA HIS A 237 19.90 5.86 -9.62
C HIS A 237 20.17 4.79 -10.69
N ASP A 238 20.99 5.14 -11.67
CA ASP A 238 21.28 4.24 -12.80
C ASP A 238 21.91 2.91 -12.35
N ASP A 239 22.73 2.92 -11.31
CA ASP A 239 23.29 1.70 -10.73
C ASP A 239 22.23 0.84 -10.07
N ASP A 240 21.28 1.45 -9.35
CA ASP A 240 20.16 0.74 -8.73
C ASP A 240 19.31 0.03 -9.78
N ILE A 241 18.98 0.73 -10.87
CA ILE A 241 18.19 0.18 -11.99
C ILE A 241 18.93 -1.01 -12.62
N ARG A 242 20.24 -0.87 -12.87
CA ARG A 242 21.08 -1.93 -13.43
C ARG A 242 21.12 -3.16 -12.53
N ARG A 243 21.35 -2.97 -11.22
CA ARG A 243 21.40 -4.05 -10.24
C ARG A 243 20.04 -4.74 -10.09
N MET A 244 18.95 -3.97 -9.96
CA MET A 244 17.59 -4.51 -9.91
C MET A 244 17.26 -5.35 -11.16
N ALA A 245 17.66 -4.91 -12.35
CA ALA A 245 17.40 -5.65 -13.59
C ALA A 245 18.14 -7.00 -13.66
N ALA A 246 19.24 -7.16 -12.93
CA ALA A 246 19.95 -8.44 -12.81
C ALA A 246 19.23 -9.46 -11.91
N VAL A 247 18.28 -9.02 -11.05
CA VAL A 247 17.56 -9.88 -10.12
C VAL A 247 16.37 -10.56 -10.81
N LYS A 248 16.52 -11.81 -11.22
CA LYS A 248 15.51 -12.58 -11.98
C LYS A 248 14.16 -12.78 -11.24
N LYS A 249 14.20 -12.81 -9.91
CA LYS A 249 13.00 -12.96 -9.07
C LYS A 249 12.24 -11.64 -8.90
N LEU A 250 12.85 -10.49 -9.20
CA LEU A 250 12.18 -9.20 -9.15
C LEU A 250 11.11 -9.10 -10.24
N CYS A 251 9.90 -8.77 -9.84
CA CYS A 251 8.81 -8.55 -10.78
C CYS A 251 9.05 -7.24 -11.56
N PRO A 252 9.02 -7.27 -12.91
CA PRO A 252 9.23 -6.08 -13.73
C PRO A 252 7.95 -5.20 -13.74
N GLN A 253 7.53 -4.80 -12.57
CA GLN A 253 6.40 -3.90 -12.35
C GLN A 253 6.79 -2.88 -11.28
N PHE A 254 6.67 -1.62 -11.60
CA PHE A 254 7.05 -0.52 -10.72
C PHE A 254 5.88 0.43 -10.51
N HIS A 255 5.55 0.66 -9.25
CA HIS A 255 4.68 1.75 -8.88
C HIS A 255 5.55 2.99 -8.66
N LEU A 256 5.62 3.87 -9.66
CA LEU A 256 6.38 5.12 -9.58
C LEU A 256 5.43 6.27 -9.21
N SER A 257 5.66 6.89 -8.06
CA SER A 257 4.83 7.98 -7.54
C SER A 257 4.98 9.26 -8.38
N LEU A 258 4.01 9.56 -9.26
CA LEU A 258 4.03 10.76 -10.11
C LEU A 258 3.41 11.98 -9.43
N GLN A 259 2.21 11.81 -8.91
CA GLN A 259 1.35 12.81 -8.26
C GLN A 259 0.71 13.83 -9.20
N SER A 260 1.41 14.37 -10.20
CA SER A 260 0.88 15.23 -11.27
C SER A 260 1.76 15.16 -12.51
N GLY A 261 1.17 15.23 -13.69
CA GLY A 261 1.88 15.36 -14.96
C GLY A 261 2.18 16.80 -15.37
N CYS A 262 2.05 17.77 -14.47
CA CYS A 262 2.35 19.19 -14.71
C CYS A 262 3.46 19.68 -13.78
N ASP A 263 4.54 20.23 -14.34
CA ASP A 263 5.70 20.69 -13.55
C ASP A 263 5.37 21.84 -12.59
N LYS A 264 4.42 22.72 -12.96
CA LYS A 264 3.95 23.79 -12.06
C LYS A 264 3.29 23.19 -10.81
N THR A 265 2.41 22.22 -11.00
CA THR A 265 1.72 21.51 -9.92
C THR A 265 2.70 20.68 -9.09
N LEU A 266 3.62 19.94 -9.69
CA LEU A 266 4.67 19.19 -8.99
C LEU A 266 5.51 20.10 -8.09
N ARG A 267 5.87 21.27 -8.56
CA ARG A 267 6.62 22.26 -7.79
C ARG A 267 5.81 22.79 -6.60
N ALA A 268 4.53 23.09 -6.80
CA ALA A 268 3.61 23.50 -5.74
C ALA A 268 3.39 22.37 -4.71
N MET A 269 3.37 21.11 -5.15
CA MET A 269 3.32 19.91 -4.31
C MET A 269 4.64 19.65 -3.56
N ARG A 270 5.70 20.43 -3.82
CA ARG A 270 7.08 20.23 -3.30
C ARG A 270 7.65 18.86 -3.69
N ARG A 271 7.38 18.43 -4.95
CA ARG A 271 8.06 17.24 -5.49
C ARG A 271 9.42 17.65 -6.05
N PRO A 272 10.49 16.88 -5.78
CA PRO A 272 11.86 17.25 -6.17
C PRO A 272 12.24 16.82 -7.59
N TYR A 273 11.28 16.55 -8.45
CA TYR A 273 11.49 16.12 -9.84
C TYR A 273 10.50 16.83 -10.79
N THR A 274 10.86 16.83 -12.06
CA THR A 274 10.02 17.28 -13.17
C THR A 274 9.43 16.09 -13.93
N THR A 275 8.45 16.36 -14.77
CA THR A 275 7.87 15.36 -15.70
C THR A 275 8.94 14.77 -16.62
N ALA A 276 9.89 15.57 -17.09
CA ALA A 276 11.01 15.10 -17.93
C ALA A 276 11.92 14.11 -17.16
N GLN A 277 12.27 14.41 -15.91
CA GLN A 277 13.07 13.50 -15.08
C GLN A 277 12.31 12.20 -14.77
N TYR A 278 11.01 12.30 -14.50
CA TYR A 278 10.16 11.12 -14.33
C TYR A 278 10.15 10.24 -15.58
N ALA A 279 9.97 10.83 -16.76
CA ALA A 279 9.97 10.12 -18.03
C ALA A 279 11.34 9.45 -18.31
N ASP A 280 12.46 10.10 -17.97
CA ASP A 280 13.81 9.55 -18.09
C ASP A 280 13.98 8.28 -17.23
N ILE A 281 13.58 8.30 -15.96
CA ILE A 281 13.63 7.12 -15.08
C ILE A 281 12.77 5.98 -15.63
N ALA A 282 11.56 6.28 -16.09
CA ALA A 282 10.70 5.26 -16.71
C ALA A 282 11.31 4.68 -18.00
N ALA A 283 11.99 5.52 -18.81
CA ALA A 283 12.69 5.07 -20.01
C ALA A 283 13.89 4.17 -19.66
N LYS A 284 14.67 4.52 -18.63
CA LYS A 284 15.78 3.71 -18.13
C LYS A 284 15.30 2.34 -17.62
N LEU A 285 14.21 2.30 -16.87
CA LEU A 285 13.59 1.04 -16.43
C LEU A 285 13.09 0.21 -17.63
N ARG A 286 12.46 0.84 -18.63
CA ARG A 286 12.08 0.13 -19.87
C ARG A 286 13.28 -0.45 -20.60
N ALA A 287 14.38 0.29 -20.68
CA ALA A 287 15.62 -0.20 -21.32
C ALA A 287 16.24 -1.37 -20.54
N ALA A 288 16.28 -1.29 -19.22
CA ALA A 288 16.93 -2.30 -18.37
C ALA A 288 16.11 -3.61 -18.27
N PHE A 289 14.77 -3.53 -18.17
CA PHE A 289 13.91 -4.71 -18.00
C PHE A 289 13.27 -5.22 -19.29
N GLY A 290 13.47 -4.52 -20.41
CA GLY A 290 12.81 -4.75 -21.70
C GLY A 290 11.49 -3.98 -21.82
N ALA A 291 11.38 -3.19 -22.86
CA ALA A 291 10.26 -2.24 -23.04
C ALA A 291 8.87 -2.91 -22.99
N ASP A 292 8.79 -4.13 -23.52
CA ASP A 292 7.56 -4.91 -23.57
C ASP A 292 7.36 -5.81 -22.35
N ASN A 293 8.34 -5.90 -21.45
CA ASN A 293 8.31 -6.76 -20.27
C ASN A 293 8.05 -5.99 -18.97
N VAL A 294 8.23 -4.68 -18.97
CA VAL A 294 8.02 -3.84 -17.78
C VAL A 294 6.68 -3.14 -17.83
N SER A 295 6.02 -3.04 -16.67
CA SER A 295 4.79 -2.26 -16.50
C SER A 295 4.93 -1.21 -15.41
N PHE A 296 4.19 -0.13 -15.56
CA PHE A 296 4.15 0.96 -14.57
C PHE A 296 2.74 1.18 -14.06
N THR A 297 2.67 1.51 -12.79
CA THR A 297 1.47 2.04 -12.13
C THR A 297 1.84 3.31 -11.39
N THR A 298 0.87 4.19 -11.14
CA THR A 298 1.13 5.45 -10.44
C THR A 298 -0.11 5.97 -9.73
N ASP A 299 0.12 6.96 -8.85
CA ASP A 299 -0.92 7.78 -8.25
C ASP A 299 -0.89 9.18 -8.87
N VAL A 300 -2.08 9.75 -9.10
CA VAL A 300 -2.26 11.12 -9.60
C VAL A 300 -3.30 11.84 -8.74
N ILE A 301 -2.95 13.02 -8.25
CA ILE A 301 -3.83 13.92 -7.52
C ILE A 301 -4.32 14.99 -8.51
N VAL A 302 -5.63 15.16 -8.60
CA VAL A 302 -6.26 16.20 -9.43
C VAL A 302 -6.93 17.24 -8.56
N GLY A 303 -7.02 18.47 -9.06
CA GLY A 303 -7.62 19.57 -8.31
C GLY A 303 -6.78 20.03 -7.13
N PHE A 304 -5.45 19.96 -7.24
CA PHE A 304 -4.55 20.55 -6.27
C PHE A 304 -4.71 22.08 -6.23
N PRO A 305 -4.58 22.77 -5.07
CA PRO A 305 -4.73 24.22 -4.99
C PRO A 305 -3.89 24.97 -6.04
N GLY A 306 -4.53 25.85 -6.79
CA GLY A 306 -3.92 26.62 -7.87
C GLY A 306 -3.71 25.86 -9.21
N GLU A 307 -4.19 24.62 -9.31
CA GLU A 307 -4.21 23.88 -10.58
C GLU A 307 -5.25 24.50 -11.53
N THR A 308 -4.80 25.10 -12.61
CA THR A 308 -5.68 25.63 -13.66
C THR A 308 -6.18 24.51 -14.58
N GLU A 309 -7.10 24.85 -15.50
CA GLU A 309 -7.55 23.88 -16.51
C GLU A 309 -6.40 23.48 -17.44
N ASP A 310 -5.56 24.44 -17.86
CA ASP A 310 -4.39 24.16 -18.70
C ASP A 310 -3.37 23.25 -17.96
N ASP A 311 -3.17 23.43 -16.65
CA ASP A 311 -2.31 22.58 -15.84
C ASP A 311 -2.86 21.15 -15.77
N PHE A 312 -4.19 21.01 -15.64
CA PHE A 312 -4.88 19.72 -15.65
C PHE A 312 -4.78 19.01 -16.99
N GLU A 313 -5.02 19.73 -18.11
CA GLU A 313 -4.87 19.17 -19.45
C GLU A 313 -3.42 18.74 -19.74
N ALA A 314 -2.44 19.55 -19.36
CA ALA A 314 -1.03 19.16 -19.46
C ALA A 314 -0.72 17.89 -18.65
N SER A 315 -1.27 17.81 -17.43
CA SER A 315 -1.12 16.61 -16.58
C SER A 315 -1.76 15.39 -17.22
N MET A 316 -2.97 15.53 -17.79
CA MET A 316 -3.68 14.43 -18.45
C MET A 316 -2.94 13.95 -19.70
N ALA A 317 -2.43 14.87 -20.52
CA ALA A 317 -1.64 14.53 -21.70
C ALA A 317 -0.35 13.78 -21.34
N PHE A 318 0.37 14.22 -20.30
CA PHE A 318 1.56 13.53 -19.83
C PHE A 318 1.22 12.12 -19.30
N VAL A 319 0.23 12.01 -18.43
CA VAL A 319 -0.17 10.73 -17.80
C VAL A 319 -0.59 9.71 -18.85
N THR A 320 -1.40 10.09 -19.83
CA THR A 320 -1.83 9.19 -20.92
C THR A 320 -0.66 8.78 -21.81
N GLY A 321 0.27 9.70 -22.10
CA GLY A 321 1.48 9.42 -22.88
C GLY A 321 2.47 8.45 -22.22
N MET A 322 2.44 8.33 -20.89
CA MET A 322 3.35 7.44 -20.15
C MET A 322 3.00 5.96 -20.25
N ARG A 323 1.81 5.59 -20.76
CA ARG A 323 1.37 4.21 -20.98
C ARG A 323 1.37 3.39 -19.68
N PHE A 324 0.72 3.92 -18.65
CA PHE A 324 0.55 3.20 -17.39
C PHE A 324 -0.45 2.04 -17.51
N LEU A 325 -0.11 0.89 -16.93
CA LEU A 325 -1.05 -0.23 -16.80
C LEU A 325 -2.18 0.09 -15.82
N LYS A 326 -1.92 0.97 -14.83
CA LYS A 326 -2.94 1.46 -13.90
C LYS A 326 -2.52 2.81 -13.32
N VAL A 327 -3.47 3.71 -13.27
CA VAL A 327 -3.36 4.99 -12.56
C VAL A 327 -4.43 5.04 -11.47
N HIS A 328 -4.03 5.35 -10.25
CA HIS A 328 -4.96 5.66 -9.18
C HIS A 328 -5.16 7.17 -9.14
N VAL A 329 -6.37 7.60 -9.46
CA VAL A 329 -6.72 9.02 -9.51
C VAL A 329 -7.41 9.42 -8.21
N PHE A 330 -6.89 10.44 -7.56
CA PHE A 330 -7.40 10.98 -6.31
C PHE A 330 -7.77 12.45 -6.48
N PRO A 331 -9.00 12.87 -6.13
CA PRO A 331 -9.25 14.29 -5.91
C PRO A 331 -8.44 14.75 -4.71
N TYR A 332 -7.84 15.94 -4.79
CA TYR A 332 -7.10 16.51 -3.67
C TYR A 332 -7.96 16.59 -2.42
N SER A 333 -7.47 16.01 -1.34
CA SER A 333 -8.10 16.04 -0.02
C SER A 333 -7.36 17.04 0.87
N ARG A 334 -8.02 18.11 1.26
CA ARG A 334 -7.46 19.14 2.15
C ARG A 334 -7.23 18.54 3.54
N ARG A 335 -5.96 18.52 4.00
CA ARG A 335 -5.59 17.90 5.29
C ARG A 335 -4.98 18.94 6.21
N GLU A 336 -5.53 19.08 7.39
CA GLU A 336 -5.02 19.97 8.43
C GLU A 336 -3.58 19.58 8.82
N GLY A 337 -2.73 20.57 9.09
CA GLY A 337 -1.32 20.39 9.41
C GLY A 337 -0.42 20.12 8.21
N THR A 338 -0.97 20.17 6.98
CA THR A 338 -0.17 20.14 5.74
C THR A 338 -0.04 21.54 5.15
N ALA A 339 1.07 21.81 4.43
CA ALA A 339 1.27 23.13 3.84
C ALA A 339 0.17 23.53 2.84
N ALA A 340 -0.33 22.58 2.05
CA ALA A 340 -1.37 22.84 1.06
C ALA A 340 -2.75 23.11 1.68
N TYR A 341 -2.93 22.81 2.97
CA TYR A 341 -4.15 23.17 3.69
C TYR A 341 -4.42 24.67 3.65
N ASP A 342 -3.36 25.49 3.79
CA ASP A 342 -3.45 26.95 3.87
C ASP A 342 -3.31 27.65 2.51
N PHE A 343 -3.15 26.92 1.41
CA PHE A 343 -3.07 27.53 0.08
C PHE A 343 -4.40 28.19 -0.27
N ALA A 344 -4.35 29.41 -0.82
CA ALA A 344 -5.53 30.25 -1.06
C ALA A 344 -6.45 29.68 -2.17
N ASP A 345 -5.87 29.15 -3.24
CA ASP A 345 -6.60 28.80 -4.46
C ASP A 345 -7.17 27.36 -4.38
N GLN A 346 -7.94 27.06 -3.35
CA GLN A 346 -8.62 25.78 -3.18
C GLN A 346 -9.72 25.59 -4.22
N LEU A 347 -9.69 24.49 -4.95
CA LEU A 347 -10.75 24.18 -5.91
C LEU A 347 -12.01 23.63 -5.20
N PRO A 348 -13.20 23.96 -5.72
CA PRO A 348 -14.45 23.37 -5.24
C PRO A 348 -14.50 21.85 -5.45
N GLU A 349 -15.21 21.12 -4.57
CA GLU A 349 -15.28 19.65 -4.66
C GLU A 349 -15.82 19.16 -6.01
N HIS A 350 -16.84 19.82 -6.57
CA HIS A 350 -17.42 19.42 -7.85
C HIS A 350 -16.43 19.52 -9.02
N GLU A 351 -15.50 20.49 -9.00
CA GLU A 351 -14.42 20.59 -10.00
C GLU A 351 -13.40 19.47 -9.83
N LYS A 352 -12.97 19.20 -8.60
CA LYS A 352 -12.07 18.08 -8.30
C LYS A 352 -12.66 16.73 -8.74
N GLU A 353 -13.96 16.52 -8.48
CA GLU A 353 -14.67 15.33 -8.95
C GLU A 353 -14.79 15.27 -10.48
N ALA A 354 -15.06 16.39 -11.14
CA ALA A 354 -15.11 16.45 -12.60
C ALA A 354 -13.76 16.11 -13.23
N ARG A 355 -12.66 16.68 -12.72
CA ARG A 355 -11.29 16.34 -13.15
C ARG A 355 -10.95 14.88 -12.87
N SER A 356 -11.33 14.36 -11.71
CA SER A 356 -11.14 12.95 -11.37
C SER A 356 -11.84 12.01 -12.35
N ARG A 357 -13.09 12.30 -12.72
CA ARG A 357 -13.82 11.50 -13.72
C ARG A 357 -13.16 11.57 -15.11
N ARG A 358 -12.73 12.75 -15.56
CA ARG A 358 -12.05 12.92 -16.86
C ARG A 358 -10.72 12.17 -16.91
N MET A 359 -9.87 12.34 -15.90
CA MET A 359 -8.60 11.65 -15.80
C MET A 359 -8.81 10.13 -15.74
N THR A 360 -9.75 9.65 -14.92
CA THR A 360 -10.06 8.23 -14.80
C THR A 360 -10.50 7.62 -16.13
N ALA A 361 -11.38 8.30 -16.88
CA ALA A 361 -11.80 7.82 -18.19
C ALA A 361 -10.62 7.71 -19.17
N ALA A 362 -9.79 8.74 -19.24
CA ALA A 362 -8.63 8.76 -20.14
C ALA A 362 -7.61 7.65 -19.82
N VAL A 363 -7.31 7.42 -18.54
CA VAL A 363 -6.33 6.39 -18.15
C VAL A 363 -6.88 4.97 -18.27
N GLU A 364 -8.19 4.74 -18.15
CA GLU A 364 -8.78 3.43 -18.39
C GLU A 364 -8.76 3.05 -19.89
N GLU A 365 -8.85 4.01 -20.82
CA GLU A 365 -8.63 3.78 -22.26
C GLU A 365 -7.18 3.33 -22.51
N VAL A 366 -6.20 4.02 -21.93
CA VAL A 366 -4.78 3.64 -22.01
C VAL A 366 -4.56 2.24 -21.44
N ARG A 367 -5.12 1.95 -20.27
CA ARG A 367 -5.04 0.64 -19.64
C ARG A 367 -5.58 -0.47 -20.53
N ALA A 368 -6.73 -0.26 -21.16
CA ALA A 368 -7.32 -1.23 -22.06
C ALA A 368 -6.42 -1.50 -23.28
N ALA A 369 -5.81 -0.45 -23.86
CA ALA A 369 -4.86 -0.57 -24.95
C ALA A 369 -3.59 -1.34 -24.56
N GLU A 370 -3.00 -1.01 -23.38
CA GLU A 370 -1.81 -1.71 -22.86
C GLU A 370 -2.09 -3.19 -22.55
N ALA A 371 -3.24 -3.49 -21.96
CA ALA A 371 -3.65 -4.86 -21.70
C ALA A 371 -3.91 -5.65 -23.00
N ALA A 372 -4.55 -5.05 -23.99
CA ALA A 372 -4.78 -5.66 -25.30
C ALA A 372 -3.47 -5.94 -26.06
N ALA A 373 -2.47 -5.06 -25.94
CA ALA A 373 -1.13 -5.28 -26.53
C ALA A 373 -0.37 -6.47 -25.93
N MET A 374 -0.81 -6.99 -24.78
CA MET A 374 -0.22 -8.19 -24.18
C MET A 374 -0.86 -9.49 -24.69
N GLN A 375 -1.94 -9.43 -25.47
CA GLN A 375 -2.61 -10.62 -26.02
C GLN A 375 -1.64 -11.47 -26.85
N GLY A 376 -1.72 -12.80 -26.69
CA GLY A 376 -0.85 -13.79 -27.36
C GLY A 376 0.50 -13.99 -26.68
N ARG A 377 0.87 -13.18 -25.68
CA ARG A 377 2.15 -13.34 -24.98
C ARG A 377 2.07 -14.45 -23.94
N LYS A 378 3.19 -15.14 -23.75
CA LYS A 378 3.35 -16.06 -22.61
C LYS A 378 3.62 -15.26 -21.34
N ALA A 379 3.02 -15.68 -20.25
CA ALA A 379 3.20 -15.07 -18.95
C ALA A 379 3.08 -16.10 -17.83
N SER A 380 3.80 -15.89 -16.75
CA SER A 380 3.59 -16.68 -15.55
C SER A 380 2.61 -15.96 -14.61
N VAL A 381 1.62 -16.67 -14.09
CA VAL A 381 0.51 -16.15 -13.27
C VAL A 381 0.54 -16.79 -11.90
N LEU A 382 0.52 -15.99 -10.84
CA LEU A 382 0.23 -16.45 -9.49
C LEU A 382 -1.30 -16.57 -9.34
N LEU A 383 -1.81 -17.76 -9.03
CA LEU A 383 -3.22 -18.03 -8.78
C LEU A 383 -3.61 -17.53 -7.40
N GLU A 384 -4.61 -16.63 -7.33
CA GLU A 384 -4.98 -16.00 -6.04
C GLU A 384 -6.36 -16.46 -5.56
N THR A 385 -7.41 -16.07 -6.23
CA THR A 385 -8.77 -16.33 -5.77
C THR A 385 -9.44 -17.41 -6.63
N PRO A 386 -9.86 -18.51 -6.05
CA PRO A 386 -10.67 -19.50 -6.76
C PRO A 386 -12.08 -18.94 -6.97
N LEU A 387 -12.57 -19.01 -8.20
CA LEU A 387 -13.95 -18.71 -8.56
C LEU A 387 -14.78 -19.98 -8.71
N SER A 388 -14.12 -21.11 -9.00
CA SER A 388 -14.69 -22.45 -9.02
C SER A 388 -13.57 -23.48 -8.80
N ALA A 389 -13.89 -24.76 -8.89
CA ALA A 389 -12.90 -25.85 -8.77
C ALA A 389 -11.75 -25.76 -9.82
N THR A 390 -11.97 -25.08 -10.93
CA THR A 390 -10.99 -24.98 -12.03
C THR A 390 -10.66 -23.57 -12.46
N MET A 391 -11.44 -22.58 -12.04
CA MET A 391 -11.26 -21.18 -12.46
C MET A 391 -10.65 -20.35 -11.35
N PHE A 392 -9.58 -19.62 -11.68
CA PHE A 392 -8.86 -18.74 -10.77
C PHE A 392 -8.70 -17.34 -11.35
N THR A 393 -8.66 -16.37 -10.46
CA THR A 393 -8.06 -15.08 -10.77
C THR A 393 -6.65 -15.03 -10.24
N GLY A 394 -5.81 -14.23 -10.87
CA GLY A 394 -4.42 -14.04 -10.44
C GLY A 394 -3.76 -12.87 -11.14
N TYR A 395 -2.45 -12.75 -10.95
CA TYR A 395 -1.66 -11.67 -11.54
C TYR A 395 -0.39 -12.19 -12.19
N THR A 396 -0.04 -11.59 -13.32
CA THR A 396 1.27 -11.80 -13.94
C THR A 396 2.39 -11.10 -13.13
N LYS A 397 3.67 -11.35 -13.50
CA LYS A 397 4.79 -10.58 -12.95
C LYS A 397 4.63 -9.07 -13.20
N GLN A 398 4.03 -8.66 -14.33
CA GLN A 398 3.74 -7.27 -14.70
C GLN A 398 2.50 -6.70 -14.00
N TYR A 399 1.87 -7.46 -13.10
CA TYR A 399 0.67 -7.07 -12.37
C TYR A 399 -0.59 -6.91 -13.25
N LEU A 400 -0.62 -7.59 -14.39
CA LEU A 400 -1.83 -7.69 -15.20
C LEU A 400 -2.80 -8.68 -14.54
N PRO A 401 -4.05 -8.30 -14.28
CA PRO A 401 -5.04 -9.21 -13.74
C PRO A 401 -5.49 -10.23 -14.81
N VAL A 402 -5.57 -11.49 -14.40
CA VAL A 402 -5.87 -12.62 -15.30
C VAL A 402 -7.01 -13.45 -14.75
N LEU A 403 -7.82 -14.01 -15.65
CA LEU A 403 -8.78 -15.07 -15.39
C LEU A 403 -8.32 -16.32 -16.17
N VAL A 404 -8.05 -17.40 -15.46
CA VAL A 404 -7.47 -18.63 -16.04
C VAL A 404 -8.21 -19.88 -15.59
N SER A 405 -8.39 -20.83 -16.52
CA SER A 405 -8.81 -22.19 -16.18
C SER A 405 -7.56 -23.02 -15.89
N ALA A 406 -7.42 -23.47 -14.63
CA ALA A 406 -6.25 -24.22 -14.16
C ALA A 406 -6.70 -25.44 -13.33
N PRO A 407 -7.27 -26.47 -13.99
CA PRO A 407 -7.70 -27.69 -13.30
C PRO A 407 -6.51 -28.40 -12.65
N GLY A 408 -6.71 -28.90 -11.43
CA GLY A 408 -5.66 -29.58 -10.66
C GLY A 408 -4.68 -28.67 -9.92
N HIS A 409 -4.78 -27.36 -10.12
CA HIS A 409 -3.99 -26.36 -9.38
C HIS A 409 -4.74 -25.77 -8.18
N LYS A 410 -4.03 -25.12 -7.30
CA LYS A 410 -4.55 -24.46 -6.09
C LYS A 410 -4.08 -23.01 -5.98
N THR A 411 -4.72 -22.29 -5.12
CA THR A 411 -4.27 -20.95 -4.68
C THR A 411 -2.81 -20.99 -4.23
N GLY A 412 -2.02 -20.03 -4.69
CA GLY A 412 -0.57 -19.96 -4.43
C GLY A 412 0.30 -20.65 -5.50
N ASP A 413 -0.28 -21.41 -6.43
CA ASP A 413 0.50 -21.95 -7.53
C ASP A 413 0.84 -20.87 -8.54
N ILE A 414 2.03 -21.02 -9.14
CA ILE A 414 2.45 -20.22 -10.28
C ILE A 414 2.35 -21.08 -11.53
N VAL A 415 1.59 -20.62 -12.52
CA VAL A 415 1.33 -21.34 -13.75
C VAL A 415 1.74 -20.53 -14.97
N GLU A 416 2.21 -21.22 -16.02
CA GLU A 416 2.50 -20.58 -17.30
C GLU A 416 1.23 -20.56 -18.18
N VAL A 417 0.98 -19.39 -18.77
CA VAL A 417 -0.22 -19.16 -19.56
C VAL A 417 0.09 -18.42 -20.85
N THR A 418 -0.80 -18.55 -21.83
CA THR A 418 -0.91 -17.64 -22.96
C THR A 418 -2.03 -16.63 -22.68
N LEU A 419 -1.71 -15.34 -22.71
CA LEU A 419 -2.67 -14.27 -22.48
C LEU A 419 -3.64 -14.13 -23.66
N GLY A 420 -4.93 -14.10 -23.38
CA GLY A 420 -6.00 -13.88 -24.35
C GLY A 420 -6.54 -12.44 -24.30
N ALA A 421 -7.79 -12.30 -24.70
CA ALA A 421 -8.44 -10.99 -24.79
C ALA A 421 -8.66 -10.32 -23.43
N TRP A 422 -8.55 -8.99 -23.41
CA TRP A 422 -8.95 -8.12 -22.30
C TRP A 422 -10.48 -7.96 -22.28
N ASP A 423 -11.12 -8.19 -21.14
CA ASP A 423 -12.58 -8.10 -20.97
C ASP A 423 -13.06 -6.81 -20.30
N GLY A 424 -12.17 -5.81 -20.14
CA GLY A 424 -12.41 -4.58 -19.41
C GLY A 424 -11.95 -4.63 -17.95
N LYS A 425 -11.72 -5.83 -17.41
CA LYS A 425 -11.24 -6.03 -16.03
C LYS A 425 -10.03 -6.94 -15.93
N ARG A 426 -9.97 -7.98 -16.75
CA ARG A 426 -8.96 -9.06 -16.72
C ARG A 426 -8.66 -9.54 -18.13
N CYS A 427 -7.46 -10.07 -18.34
CA CYS A 427 -7.18 -10.88 -19.52
C CYS A 427 -7.65 -12.32 -19.27
N ARG A 428 -8.35 -12.90 -20.20
CA ARG A 428 -8.52 -14.35 -20.22
C ARG A 428 -7.20 -15.01 -20.54
N ALA A 429 -6.94 -16.17 -19.97
CA ALA A 429 -5.69 -16.86 -20.25
C ALA A 429 -5.92 -18.39 -20.28
N GLU A 430 -5.07 -19.07 -21.05
CA GLU A 430 -5.07 -20.51 -21.21
C GLU A 430 -3.73 -21.06 -20.72
N LEU A 431 -3.74 -22.21 -20.05
CA LEU A 431 -2.51 -22.91 -19.65
C LEU A 431 -1.71 -23.28 -20.89
N VAL A 432 -0.37 -23.18 -20.77
CA VAL A 432 0.56 -23.60 -21.83
C VAL A 432 0.78 -25.11 -21.77
#